data_89363285ca10d16be6da72a3d5ad57f3
#
_entry.id   89363285ca10d16be6da72a3d5ad57f3
#
_cell.length_a   1.000
_cell.length_b   1.000
_cell.length_c   1.000
_cell.angle_alpha   90.00
_cell.angle_beta   90.00
_cell.angle_gamma   90.00
#
_symmetry.space_group_name_H-M   'P 1'
#
loop_
_entity.id
_entity.type
_entity.pdbx_description
1 polymer ?
#
loop_
_entity_poly.entity_id
_entity_poly.type
_entity_poly.pdbx_seq_one_letter_code
_entity_poly.pdbx_strand_id
1 'polypeptide(L)'
;MANRPKDARFLATHEWGRPEKDGTVTVGITDFAVDQLNDLTFIDFRKEKGDKIDKGESFGEIESVKAVSDMYCPISGEVVAVNSDVSANDFEALKKDAFGKGWLLKIKPKNIKELDSAKSLADYEKQLASEAH
;
A
#
# COMPACT_ATOMS: atom_id res chain seq x y z
N MET A 1 6.35 -0.35 17.39
CA MET A 1 6.01 -1.34 16.35
C MET A 1 4.60 -1.10 15.83
N ALA A 2 4.47 -1.10 14.53
CA ALA A 2 3.13 -0.98 13.94
C ALA A 2 2.35 -2.26 14.16
N ASN A 3 1.05 -2.11 14.48
CA ASN A 3 0.14 -3.25 14.54
C ASN A 3 -0.37 -3.52 13.13
N ARG A 4 0.14 -4.57 12.51
CA ARG A 4 -0.31 -4.94 11.17
C ARG A 4 -1.73 -5.50 11.24
N PRO A 5 -2.66 -4.98 10.41
CA PRO A 5 -4.06 -5.39 10.48
C PRO A 5 -4.27 -6.83 10.01
N LYS A 6 -5.04 -7.59 10.80
CA LYS A 6 -5.32 -9.00 10.49
C LYS A 6 -6.30 -9.16 9.33
N ASP A 7 -7.10 -8.14 9.07
CA ASP A 7 -8.09 -8.14 8.00
C ASP A 7 -7.54 -7.65 6.65
N ALA A 8 -6.27 -7.26 6.62
CA ALA A 8 -5.62 -6.86 5.37
C ALA A 8 -4.98 -8.05 4.68
N ARG A 9 -4.73 -7.87 3.39
CA ARG A 9 -3.93 -8.79 2.57
C ARG A 9 -2.68 -8.07 2.10
N PHE A 10 -1.65 -8.82 1.81
CA PHE A 10 -0.31 -8.27 1.59
C PHE A 10 0.30 -8.84 0.32
N LEU A 11 0.94 -7.97 -0.46
CA LEU A 11 1.72 -8.41 -1.61
C LEU A 11 3.16 -8.71 -1.17
N ALA A 12 3.82 -9.60 -1.91
CA ALA A 12 5.23 -9.91 -1.68
C ALA A 12 6.12 -8.67 -1.83
N THR A 13 5.66 -7.67 -2.57
CA THR A 13 6.35 -6.40 -2.79
C THR A 13 6.03 -5.35 -1.73
N HIS A 14 5.30 -5.72 -0.67
CA HIS A 14 5.05 -4.94 0.54
C HIS A 14 3.96 -3.88 0.44
N GLU A 15 3.03 -4.03 -0.49
CA GLU A 15 1.79 -3.26 -0.46
C GLU A 15 0.73 -4.04 0.31
N TRP A 16 -0.25 -3.33 0.85
CA TRP A 16 -1.37 -3.96 1.57
C TRP A 16 -2.69 -3.45 1.04
N GLY A 17 -3.72 -4.27 1.18
CA GLY A 17 -5.10 -3.88 0.89
C GLY A 17 -6.02 -4.36 2.00
N ARG A 18 -6.89 -3.49 2.46
CA ARG A 18 -7.83 -3.80 3.55
C ARG A 18 -9.25 -3.49 3.11
N PRO A 19 -10.14 -4.51 3.13
CA PRO A 19 -11.56 -4.25 2.81
C PRO A 19 -12.19 -3.40 3.91
N GLU A 20 -12.97 -2.40 3.50
CA GLU A 20 -13.67 -1.52 4.42
C GLU A 20 -15.16 -1.84 4.43
N LYS A 21 -15.88 -1.36 5.45
CA LYS A 21 -17.30 -1.63 5.61
C LYS A 21 -18.16 -1.05 4.48
N ASP A 22 -17.68 0.01 3.84
CA ASP A 22 -18.41 0.66 2.75
C ASP A 22 -18.19 -0.03 1.39
N GLY A 23 -17.47 -1.14 1.37
CA GLY A 23 -17.20 -1.91 0.16
C GLY A 23 -15.95 -1.49 -0.60
N THR A 24 -15.25 -0.47 -0.15
CA THR A 24 -13.98 -0.06 -0.75
C THR A 24 -12.82 -0.86 -0.17
N VAL A 25 -11.66 -0.78 -0.83
CA VAL A 25 -10.41 -1.36 -0.33
C VAL A 25 -9.43 -0.22 -0.14
N THR A 26 -8.92 -0.08 1.07
CA THR A 26 -7.85 0.88 1.37
C THR A 26 -6.51 0.23 1.06
N VAL A 27 -5.66 0.94 0.34
CA VAL A 27 -4.36 0.44 -0.15
C VAL A 27 -3.24 1.31 0.39
N GLY A 28 -2.15 0.68 0.75
CA GLY A 28 -0.95 1.39 1.18
C GLY A 28 0.29 0.52 1.05
N ILE A 29 1.39 1.00 1.61
CA ILE A 29 2.62 0.21 1.74
C ILE A 29 2.85 -0.07 3.22
N THR A 30 3.52 -1.20 3.50
CA THR A 30 3.67 -1.65 4.89
C THR A 30 4.72 -0.85 5.64
N ASP A 31 4.67 -0.95 6.96
CA ASP A 31 5.71 -0.43 7.85
C ASP A 31 7.10 -0.96 7.47
N PHE A 32 7.18 -2.22 7.05
CA PHE A 32 8.44 -2.82 6.61
C PHE A 32 8.99 -2.09 5.38
N ALA A 33 8.12 -1.80 4.39
CA ALA A 33 8.54 -1.08 3.19
C ALA A 33 9.07 0.32 3.54
N VAL A 34 8.37 1.02 4.43
CA VAL A 34 8.77 2.36 4.87
C VAL A 34 10.14 2.31 5.56
N ASP A 35 10.34 1.32 6.44
CA ASP A 35 11.62 1.16 7.15
C ASP A 35 12.76 0.80 6.21
N GLN A 36 12.50 -0.05 5.22
CA GLN A 36 13.50 -0.45 4.24
C GLN A 36 13.97 0.72 3.37
N LEU A 37 13.05 1.59 3.00
CA LEU A 37 13.37 2.77 2.20
C LEU A 37 14.09 3.82 3.03
N ASN A 38 13.76 3.92 4.31
CA ASN A 38 14.34 4.85 5.27
C ASN A 38 14.12 6.31 4.80
N ASP A 39 15.13 7.08 4.57
CA ASP A 39 15.03 8.50 4.27
C ASP A 39 14.23 8.78 2.99
N LEU A 40 12.90 8.88 3.13
CA LEU A 40 12.00 9.15 2.02
C LEU A 40 12.20 10.56 1.49
N THR A 41 12.27 10.70 0.18
CA THR A 41 12.53 11.99 -0.47
C THR A 41 11.39 12.43 -1.37
N PHE A 42 10.61 11.49 -1.93
CA PHE A 42 9.56 11.84 -2.87
C PHE A 42 8.58 10.69 -3.04
N ILE A 43 7.31 11.02 -3.25
CA ILE A 43 6.29 10.08 -3.68
C ILE A 43 5.54 10.68 -4.86
N ASP A 44 5.31 9.87 -5.89
CA ASP A 44 4.59 10.27 -7.09
C ASP A 44 3.41 9.33 -7.31
N PHE A 45 2.21 9.89 -7.33
CA PHE A 45 0.99 9.13 -7.63
C PHE A 45 0.70 9.27 -9.11
N ARG A 46 0.60 8.15 -9.82
CA ARG A 46 0.29 8.10 -11.25
C ARG A 46 -1.18 7.91 -11.53
N LYS A 47 -1.98 7.72 -10.48
CA LYS A 47 -3.42 7.55 -10.57
C LYS A 47 -4.10 8.62 -9.75
N GLU A 48 -5.29 9.02 -10.20
CA GLU A 48 -6.10 9.99 -9.48
C GLU A 48 -7.53 9.49 -9.40
N LYS A 49 -8.37 10.19 -8.65
CA LYS A 49 -9.78 9.83 -8.48
C LYS A 49 -10.43 9.69 -9.85
N GLY A 50 -11.13 8.58 -10.05
CA GLY A 50 -11.82 8.27 -11.30
C GLY A 50 -11.04 7.36 -12.24
N ASP A 51 -9.74 7.19 -12.03
CA ASP A 51 -8.94 6.31 -12.86
C ASP A 51 -9.24 4.86 -12.57
N LYS A 52 -9.14 4.03 -13.59
CA LYS A 52 -9.20 2.57 -13.42
C LYS A 52 -7.80 2.03 -13.22
N ILE A 53 -7.71 0.96 -12.46
CA ILE A 53 -6.44 0.31 -12.18
C ILE A 53 -6.62 -1.20 -12.16
N ASP A 54 -5.62 -1.92 -12.64
CA ASP A 54 -5.61 -3.38 -12.62
C ASP A 54 -4.75 -3.89 -11.47
N LYS A 55 -5.11 -5.07 -10.96
CA LYS A 55 -4.29 -5.79 -9.99
C LYS A 55 -2.89 -5.97 -10.57
N GLY A 56 -1.87 -5.62 -9.79
CA GLY A 56 -0.48 -5.70 -10.21
C GLY A 56 0.04 -4.48 -10.97
N GLU A 57 -0.84 -3.55 -11.30
CA GLU A 57 -0.42 -2.31 -11.97
C GLU A 57 0.20 -1.37 -10.96
N SER A 58 1.26 -0.65 -11.37
CA SER A 58 1.87 0.37 -10.52
C SER A 58 0.96 1.58 -10.42
N PHE A 59 0.70 2.03 -9.19
CA PHE A 59 -0.07 3.26 -8.98
C PHE A 59 0.83 4.47 -8.67
N GLY A 60 2.14 4.26 -8.66
CA GLY A 60 3.09 5.34 -8.45
C GLY A 60 4.46 4.82 -8.06
N GLU A 61 5.32 5.77 -7.69
CA GLU A 61 6.67 5.48 -7.23
C GLU A 61 6.91 6.15 -5.89
N ILE A 62 7.76 5.53 -5.07
CA ILE A 62 8.25 6.14 -3.84
C ILE A 62 9.77 6.12 -3.89
N GLU A 63 10.39 7.26 -3.55
CA GLU A 63 11.83 7.43 -3.60
C GLU A 63 12.40 7.66 -2.21
N SER A 64 13.57 7.11 -1.99
CA SER A 64 14.40 7.40 -0.83
C SER A 64 15.77 7.87 -1.31
N VAL A 65 16.62 8.24 -0.39
CA VAL A 65 18.01 8.65 -0.71
C VAL A 65 18.74 7.56 -1.50
N LYS A 66 18.42 6.29 -1.27
CA LYS A 66 19.16 5.17 -1.84
C LYS A 66 18.43 4.38 -2.92
N ALA A 67 17.12 4.57 -3.10
CA ALA A 67 16.34 3.69 -3.99
C ALA A 67 15.08 4.35 -4.50
N VAL A 68 14.57 3.83 -5.61
CA VAL A 68 13.25 4.16 -6.17
C VAL A 68 12.49 2.85 -6.29
N SER A 69 11.24 2.82 -5.84
CA SER A 69 10.39 1.63 -5.90
C SER A 69 9.03 1.95 -6.48
N ASP A 70 8.55 1.08 -7.36
CA ASP A 70 7.15 1.13 -7.78
C ASP A 70 6.25 0.63 -6.66
N MET A 71 5.03 1.15 -6.62
CA MET A 71 4.00 0.69 -5.69
C MET A 71 2.90 0.03 -6.51
N TYR A 72 2.61 -1.25 -6.21
CA TYR A 72 1.67 -2.06 -6.98
C TYR A 72 0.33 -2.20 -6.28
N CYS A 73 -0.74 -2.20 -7.06
CA CYS A 73 -2.09 -2.29 -6.53
C CYS A 73 -2.48 -3.76 -6.31
N PRO A 74 -3.01 -4.11 -5.13
CA PRO A 74 -3.36 -5.50 -4.84
C PRO A 74 -4.72 -5.93 -5.41
N ILE A 75 -5.48 -5.03 -6.02
CA ILE A 75 -6.83 -5.33 -6.48
C ILE A 75 -7.19 -4.43 -7.66
N SER A 76 -7.96 -4.98 -8.61
CA SER A 76 -8.49 -4.20 -9.74
C SER A 76 -9.73 -3.41 -9.34
N GLY A 77 -9.88 -2.23 -9.89
CA GLY A 77 -11.07 -1.41 -9.64
C GLY A 77 -10.89 0.01 -10.11
N GLU A 78 -11.65 0.90 -9.48
CA GLU A 78 -11.61 2.33 -9.74
C GLU A 78 -11.08 3.07 -8.53
N VAL A 79 -10.13 3.99 -8.76
CA VAL A 79 -9.60 4.83 -7.69
C VAL A 79 -10.67 5.83 -7.27
N VAL A 80 -11.11 5.75 -6.02
CA VAL A 80 -12.12 6.66 -5.49
C VAL A 80 -11.53 7.75 -4.60
N ALA A 81 -10.31 7.57 -4.13
CA ALA A 81 -9.60 8.59 -3.37
C ALA A 81 -8.10 8.35 -3.39
N VAL A 82 -7.33 9.43 -3.36
CA VAL A 82 -5.88 9.44 -3.15
C VAL A 82 -5.66 10.28 -1.89
N ASN A 83 -4.82 9.80 -0.99
CA ASN A 83 -4.61 10.48 0.29
C ASN A 83 -3.81 11.77 0.11
N SER A 84 -4.47 12.90 0.32
CA SER A 84 -3.82 14.22 0.19
C SER A 84 -2.91 14.54 1.37
N ASP A 85 -2.99 13.79 2.47
CA ASP A 85 -2.11 13.98 3.62
C ASP A 85 -0.73 13.39 3.38
N VAL A 86 -0.58 12.52 2.36
CA VAL A 86 0.70 12.01 1.91
C VAL A 86 0.99 12.67 0.56
N SER A 87 1.90 13.62 0.54
CA SER A 87 2.20 14.39 -0.66
C SER A 87 3.65 14.18 -1.09
N ALA A 88 4.02 14.81 -2.19
CA ALA A 88 5.33 14.61 -2.83
C ALA A 88 6.51 14.68 -1.86
N ASN A 89 6.40 15.46 -0.78
CA ASN A 89 7.48 15.64 0.19
C ASN A 89 7.00 15.63 1.65
N ASP A 90 5.79 15.12 1.91
CA ASP A 90 5.25 15.02 3.26
C ASP A 90 4.92 13.55 3.57
N PHE A 91 5.74 12.94 4.41
CA PHE A 91 5.67 11.50 4.71
C PHE A 91 5.33 11.21 6.18
N GLU A 92 4.97 12.23 6.96
CA GLU A 92 4.73 12.05 8.39
C GLU A 92 3.67 11.00 8.69
N ALA A 93 2.52 11.07 8.02
CA ALA A 93 1.45 10.11 8.23
C ALA A 93 1.90 8.69 7.85
N LEU A 94 2.63 8.57 6.74
CA LEU A 94 3.13 7.28 6.26
C LEU A 94 4.13 6.67 7.24
N LYS A 95 5.04 7.48 7.77
CA LYS A 95 6.06 7.00 8.71
C LYS A 95 5.46 6.60 10.06
N LYS A 96 4.48 7.36 10.53
CA LYS A 96 3.91 7.15 11.86
C LYS A 96 2.80 6.12 11.89
N ASP A 97 2.04 6.00 10.79
CA ASP A 97 0.83 5.19 10.78
C ASP A 97 0.53 4.64 9.38
N ALA A 98 1.42 3.76 8.92
CA ALA A 98 1.36 3.20 7.56
C ALA A 98 0.03 2.49 7.26
N PHE A 99 -0.64 1.96 8.26
CA PHE A 99 -1.90 1.21 8.09
C PHE A 99 -3.14 2.04 8.43
N GLY A 100 -2.97 3.26 8.88
CA GLY A 100 -4.06 4.18 9.22
C GLY A 100 -3.97 5.45 8.41
N LYS A 101 -3.51 6.52 9.03
CA LYS A 101 -3.45 7.86 8.39
C LYS A 101 -2.54 7.89 7.17
N GLY A 102 -1.59 6.97 7.07
CA GLY A 102 -0.67 6.85 5.95
C GLY A 102 -1.19 6.04 4.77
N TRP A 103 -2.48 5.77 4.71
CA TRP A 103 -3.06 5.09 3.56
C TRP A 103 -2.76 5.87 2.27
N LEU A 104 -2.70 5.19 1.14
CA LEU A 104 -2.33 5.83 -0.13
C LEU A 104 -3.50 5.96 -1.09
N LEU A 105 -4.25 4.88 -1.34
CA LEU A 105 -5.39 4.88 -2.25
C LEU A 105 -6.59 4.24 -1.60
N LYS A 106 -7.78 4.60 -2.10
CA LYS A 106 -9.01 3.82 -1.86
C LYS A 106 -9.55 3.40 -3.21
N ILE A 107 -9.88 2.12 -3.32
CA ILE A 107 -10.31 1.48 -4.55
C ILE A 107 -11.73 0.96 -4.39
N LYS A 108 -12.60 1.24 -5.37
CA LYS A 108 -13.87 0.55 -5.50
C LYS A 108 -13.58 -0.71 -6.28
N PRO A 109 -13.58 -1.90 -5.64
CA PRO A 109 -13.10 -3.10 -6.31
C PRO A 109 -14.07 -3.59 -7.38
N LYS A 110 -13.51 -4.07 -8.47
CA LYS A 110 -14.27 -4.75 -9.51
C LYS A 110 -14.75 -6.10 -9.00
N ASN A 111 -13.88 -6.80 -8.27
CA ASN A 111 -14.19 -8.08 -7.64
C ASN A 111 -13.34 -8.22 -6.37
N ILE A 112 -13.99 -8.05 -5.23
CA ILE A 112 -13.30 -8.07 -3.92
C ILE A 112 -12.55 -9.39 -3.69
N LYS A 113 -12.98 -10.47 -4.32
CA LYS A 113 -12.34 -11.79 -4.15
C LYS A 113 -10.93 -11.84 -4.73
N GLU A 114 -10.56 -10.93 -5.62
CA GLU A 114 -9.18 -10.85 -6.10
C GLU A 114 -8.18 -10.65 -4.96
N LEU A 115 -8.61 -10.00 -3.89
CA LEU A 115 -7.75 -9.73 -2.75
C LEU A 115 -7.32 -11.03 -2.05
N ASP A 116 -8.12 -12.09 -2.17
CA ASP A 116 -7.82 -13.37 -1.55
C ASP A 116 -6.58 -14.05 -2.12
N SER A 117 -6.13 -13.63 -3.30
CA SER A 117 -4.89 -14.17 -3.90
C SER A 117 -3.63 -13.57 -3.27
N ALA A 118 -3.75 -12.48 -2.52
CA ALA A 118 -2.63 -11.89 -1.80
C ALA A 118 -2.40 -12.64 -0.49
N LYS A 119 -1.25 -12.39 0.14
CA LYS A 119 -0.87 -13.09 1.36
C LYS A 119 -1.71 -12.67 2.56
N SER A 120 -2.03 -13.61 3.43
CA SER A 120 -2.55 -13.30 4.76
C SER A 120 -1.46 -12.65 5.60
N LEU A 121 -1.83 -12.06 6.73
CA LEU A 121 -0.85 -11.49 7.66
C LEU A 121 0.17 -12.54 8.10
N ALA A 122 -0.30 -13.74 8.43
CA ALA A 122 0.61 -14.81 8.88
C ALA A 122 1.64 -15.17 7.81
N ASP A 123 1.21 -15.29 6.56
CA ASP A 123 2.12 -15.62 5.46
C ASP A 123 3.06 -14.47 5.15
N TYR A 124 2.58 -13.24 5.24
CA TYR A 124 3.43 -12.06 5.06
C TYR A 124 4.51 -11.99 6.14
N GLU A 125 4.15 -12.26 7.39
CA GLU A 125 5.13 -12.24 8.48
C GLU A 125 6.19 -13.32 8.32
N LYS A 126 5.82 -14.48 7.77
CA LYS A 126 6.80 -15.52 7.41
C LYS A 126 7.78 -15.03 6.35
N GLN A 127 7.27 -14.30 5.35
CA GLN A 127 8.12 -13.70 4.33
C GLN A 127 9.10 -12.72 4.95
N LEU A 128 8.64 -11.86 5.85
CA LEU A 128 9.50 -10.87 6.51
C LEU A 128 10.59 -11.53 7.33
N ALA A 129 10.28 -12.62 8.03
CA ALA A 129 11.28 -13.36 8.79
C ALA A 129 12.39 -13.90 7.87
N SER A 130 12.04 -14.32 6.65
CA SER A 130 13.00 -14.78 5.65
C SER A 130 13.84 -13.62 5.08
N GLU A 131 13.24 -12.46 4.89
CA GLU A 131 13.93 -11.29 4.32
C GLU A 131 14.81 -10.56 5.34
N ALA A 132 14.57 -10.75 6.63
CA ALA A 132 15.25 -10.02 7.68
C ALA A 132 16.71 -10.48 7.91
N HIS A 133 17.20 -11.42 7.15
CA HIS A 133 18.56 -11.96 7.29
C HIS A 133 19.61 -11.21 6.52
#